data_54ee20109e5746e915f52731f9502bba
#
_entry.id   54ee20109e5746e915f52731f9502bba
#
_cell.length_a   1.000
_cell.length_b   1.000
_cell.length_c   1.000
_cell.angle_alpha   90.00
_cell.angle_beta   90.00
_cell.angle_gamma   90.00
#
_symmetry.space_group_name_H-M   'P 1'
#
loop_
_entity.id
_entity.type
_entity.pdbx_description
1 polymer ?
#
loop_
_entity_poly.entity_id
_entity_poly.type
_entity_poly.pdbx_seq_one_letter_code
_entity_poly.pdbx_strand_id
1 'polypeptide(L)'
;MSQFFDINSRPNPDELIIQIADYVMDYEIQSDEAYETAKSCLIDTLGCGLLALSFPACTKLLGPVVEGTEVPYGVRVPGTSNLLDPVKGAFDIGCIIRWLDFNDTWLAAEWGHPSDNLGAILACADYVSQKNIEAGKEPLKILDILEMMIKAHEIQGILALENSFNRVGLDHVVLVKVASTAVATKILGGNKEDVINALTHAWLDRQSLRTYRHAPNAGTRKSWAAGDATSRAVRLAMITLSGEMGYPSVLTAKTWGFEDVLFRGESLRIPQSFGSYVMENVLFKISFPAEFHAQTAVEAAVRIHPEIIDRLDEIDKIEITTHESAIRIISKVGELNNPADRDHCLQYMVAIGLLKGDLVAEDYEDEVARDPRIDELRSKMVVTENKQYSEDYLDPEKRSIANKLRVLFNDGSSTEEIEVEYPIGHRRRRNEGIPVLEKKFLSNLKTVFDDDKSELIYKEFLDFDKLTSMSVVDFQKLLSL
;
A
#
# COMPACT_ATOMS: atom_id res chain seq x y z
N MET A 1 21.39 15.67 45.70
CA MET A 1 20.18 15.76 44.88
C MET A 1 20.49 16.75 43.77
N SER A 2 20.74 16.28 42.54
CA SER A 2 20.86 17.17 41.37
C SER A 2 19.46 17.74 41.11
N GLN A 3 19.30 19.03 41.25
CA GLN A 3 18.08 19.70 40.78
C GLN A 3 18.05 19.57 39.24
N PHE A 4 17.19 18.74 38.73
CA PHE A 4 16.87 18.73 37.31
C PHE A 4 16.02 19.97 37.02
N PHE A 5 16.60 20.92 36.33
CA PHE A 5 15.84 22.04 35.74
C PHE A 5 15.62 21.75 34.29
N ASP A 6 14.36 21.73 33.86
CA ASP A 6 14.06 21.76 32.45
C ASP A 6 14.43 23.15 31.90
N ILE A 7 15.31 23.16 30.93
CA ILE A 7 15.66 24.40 30.20
C ILE A 7 14.52 24.65 29.22
N ASN A 8 13.66 25.61 29.53
CA ASN A 8 12.54 25.98 28.66
C ASN A 8 13.01 26.83 27.46
N SER A 9 13.90 26.25 26.65
CA SER A 9 14.37 26.81 25.40
C SER A 9 14.04 25.83 24.27
N ARG A 10 13.29 26.29 23.26
CA ARG A 10 12.97 25.47 22.10
C ARG A 10 14.23 25.22 21.27
N PRO A 11 14.62 23.97 21.02
CA PRO A 11 15.70 23.66 20.09
C PRO A 11 15.25 23.89 18.63
N ASN A 12 16.18 23.77 17.69
CA ASN A 12 15.81 23.58 16.29
C ASN A 12 14.99 22.30 16.11
N PRO A 13 14.11 22.21 15.09
CA PRO A 13 13.44 20.98 14.77
C PRO A 13 14.42 19.83 14.50
N ASP A 14 14.00 18.60 14.79
CA ASP A 14 14.78 17.40 14.47
C ASP A 14 15.16 17.38 12.98
N GLU A 15 16.42 17.06 12.69
CA GLU A 15 17.01 17.13 11.35
C GLU A 15 16.21 16.35 10.30
N LEU A 16 15.74 15.14 10.65
CA LEU A 16 14.91 14.33 9.78
C LEU A 16 13.64 15.08 9.33
N ILE A 17 13.00 15.81 10.23
CA ILE A 17 11.77 16.57 9.92
C ILE A 17 12.09 17.71 8.96
N ILE A 18 13.23 18.40 9.16
CA ILE A 18 13.68 19.46 8.24
C ILE A 18 13.95 18.90 6.85
N GLN A 19 14.66 17.77 6.75
CA GLN A 19 14.98 17.12 5.47
C GLN A 19 13.72 16.69 4.71
N ILE A 20 12.71 16.15 5.40
CA ILE A 20 11.43 15.80 4.77
C ILE A 20 10.71 17.08 4.27
N ALA A 21 10.70 18.14 5.08
CA ALA A 21 10.05 19.39 4.69
C ALA A 21 10.75 20.04 3.49
N ASP A 22 12.09 20.07 3.47
CA ASP A 22 12.89 20.56 2.35
C ASP A 22 12.59 19.78 1.08
N TYR A 23 12.57 18.46 1.17
CA TYR A 23 12.26 17.60 0.03
C TYR A 23 10.84 17.85 -0.51
N VAL A 24 9.84 17.92 0.35
CA VAL A 24 8.45 18.12 -0.09
C VAL A 24 8.29 19.51 -0.74
N MET A 25 8.89 20.55 -0.16
CA MET A 25 8.67 21.92 -0.61
C MET A 25 9.52 22.31 -1.80
N ASP A 26 10.81 21.93 -1.78
CA ASP A 26 11.81 22.55 -2.65
C ASP A 26 12.38 21.61 -3.72
N TYR A 27 12.25 20.28 -3.52
CA TYR A 27 12.80 19.33 -4.50
C TYR A 27 11.94 19.24 -5.75
N GLU A 28 12.55 19.34 -6.93
CA GLU A 28 11.93 19.17 -8.24
C GLU A 28 12.21 17.76 -8.78
N ILE A 29 11.18 17.00 -9.09
CA ILE A 29 11.31 15.66 -9.68
C ILE A 29 11.76 15.81 -11.13
N GLN A 30 12.89 15.18 -11.49
CA GLN A 30 13.50 15.25 -12.82
C GLN A 30 13.35 13.95 -13.63
N SER A 31 12.84 12.88 -13.01
CA SER A 31 12.80 11.54 -13.59
C SER A 31 11.52 11.30 -14.37
N ASP A 32 11.61 11.19 -15.69
CA ASP A 32 10.49 10.78 -16.54
C ASP A 32 10.01 9.36 -16.17
N GLU A 33 10.95 8.45 -15.82
CA GLU A 33 10.62 7.09 -15.36
C GLU A 33 9.74 7.13 -14.11
N ALA A 34 10.01 8.05 -13.18
CA ALA A 34 9.21 8.19 -11.97
C ALA A 34 7.77 8.65 -12.28
N TYR A 35 7.59 9.60 -13.21
CA TYR A 35 6.27 10.06 -13.63
C TYR A 35 5.47 8.98 -14.37
N GLU A 36 6.08 8.24 -15.27
CA GLU A 36 5.41 7.12 -15.97
C GLU A 36 5.05 6.00 -15.01
N THR A 37 5.93 5.71 -14.04
CA THR A 37 5.62 4.73 -13.00
C THR A 37 4.52 5.22 -12.06
N ALA A 38 4.50 6.51 -11.70
CA ALA A 38 3.46 7.12 -10.88
C ALA A 38 2.09 7.07 -11.58
N LYS A 39 2.05 7.31 -12.91
CA LYS A 39 0.84 7.11 -13.72
C LYS A 39 0.34 5.67 -13.60
N SER A 40 1.22 4.70 -13.82
CA SER A 40 0.86 3.28 -13.72
C SER A 40 0.39 2.91 -12.30
N CYS A 41 1.04 3.46 -11.27
CA CYS A 41 0.65 3.28 -9.87
C CYS A 41 -0.71 3.90 -9.58
N LEU A 42 -1.00 5.09 -10.10
CA LEU A 42 -2.29 5.77 -9.92
C LEU A 42 -3.44 4.93 -10.48
N ILE A 43 -3.33 4.48 -11.75
CA ILE A 43 -4.40 3.71 -12.40
C ILE A 43 -4.58 2.34 -11.75
N ASP A 44 -3.51 1.65 -11.37
CA ASP A 44 -3.56 0.37 -10.67
C ASP A 44 -4.25 0.51 -9.31
N THR A 45 -3.85 1.51 -8.53
CA THR A 45 -4.39 1.78 -7.20
C THR A 45 -5.88 2.12 -7.25
N LEU A 46 -6.30 2.96 -8.19
CA LEU A 46 -7.71 3.29 -8.40
C LEU A 46 -8.52 2.09 -8.86
N GLY A 47 -7.98 1.29 -9.77
CA GLY A 47 -8.59 0.04 -10.20
C GLY A 47 -8.83 -0.91 -9.03
N CYS A 48 -7.85 -1.07 -8.14
CA CYS A 48 -8.02 -1.86 -6.90
C CYS A 48 -9.14 -1.30 -6.02
N GLY A 49 -9.24 0.03 -5.90
CA GLY A 49 -10.31 0.69 -5.14
C GLY A 49 -11.69 0.43 -5.74
N LEU A 50 -11.83 0.48 -7.06
CA LEU A 50 -13.10 0.19 -7.73
C LEU A 50 -13.53 -1.27 -7.54
N LEU A 51 -12.62 -2.23 -7.71
CA LEU A 51 -12.91 -3.64 -7.44
C LEU A 51 -13.36 -3.87 -5.99
N ALA A 52 -12.77 -3.16 -5.03
CA ALA A 52 -13.12 -3.28 -3.62
C ALA A 52 -14.58 -2.91 -3.30
N LEU A 53 -15.23 -2.11 -4.14
CA LEU A 53 -16.65 -1.74 -3.99
C LEU A 53 -17.60 -2.92 -4.20
N SER A 54 -17.14 -4.02 -4.79
CA SER A 54 -17.91 -5.27 -4.89
C SER A 54 -18.02 -6.03 -3.55
N PHE A 55 -17.27 -5.61 -2.53
CA PHE A 55 -17.21 -6.31 -1.24
C PHE A 55 -18.00 -5.57 -0.15
N PRO A 56 -19.13 -6.15 0.33
CA PRO A 56 -19.95 -5.52 1.38
C PRO A 56 -19.18 -5.21 2.68
N ALA A 57 -18.16 -6.01 2.99
CA ALA A 57 -17.30 -5.79 4.14
C ALA A 57 -16.48 -4.49 4.03
N CYS A 58 -16.17 -4.03 2.81
CA CYS A 58 -15.56 -2.75 2.52
C CYS A 58 -16.60 -1.61 2.56
N THR A 59 -17.65 -1.76 1.75
CA THR A 59 -18.61 -0.67 1.50
C THR A 59 -19.38 -0.24 2.74
N LYS A 60 -19.57 -1.11 3.73
CA LYS A 60 -20.17 -0.77 5.03
C LYS A 60 -19.39 0.29 5.83
N LEU A 61 -18.13 0.56 5.49
CA LEU A 61 -17.27 1.55 6.16
C LEU A 61 -17.33 2.92 5.49
N LEU A 62 -17.88 2.99 4.27
CA LEU A 62 -17.87 4.18 3.43
C LEU A 62 -19.06 5.09 3.73
N GLY A 63 -18.95 6.33 3.26
CA GLY A 63 -19.99 7.36 3.42
C GLY A 63 -19.76 8.24 4.66
N PRO A 64 -20.66 9.22 4.91
CA PRO A 64 -20.49 10.16 6.01
C PRO A 64 -20.55 9.48 7.36
N VAL A 65 -19.79 10.00 8.34
CA VAL A 65 -19.82 9.49 9.73
C VAL A 65 -21.22 9.64 10.35
N VAL A 66 -21.90 10.72 10.01
CA VAL A 66 -23.29 11.00 10.43
C VAL A 66 -24.14 11.01 9.17
N GLU A 67 -25.11 10.09 9.13
CA GLU A 67 -26.05 9.99 8.00
C GLU A 67 -26.75 11.32 7.74
N GLY A 68 -26.90 11.67 6.46
CA GLY A 68 -27.52 12.94 6.04
C GLY A 68 -26.61 14.16 6.14
N THR A 69 -25.32 14.01 6.47
CA THR A 69 -24.37 15.12 6.44
C THR A 69 -24.13 15.56 4.97
N GLU A 70 -24.37 16.82 4.70
CA GLU A 70 -24.03 17.47 3.43
C GLU A 70 -22.77 18.33 3.62
N VAL A 71 -21.79 18.20 2.73
CA VAL A 71 -20.51 18.91 2.81
C VAL A 71 -20.34 19.78 1.58
N PRO A 72 -20.35 21.14 1.73
CA PRO A 72 -19.98 22.04 0.64
C PRO A 72 -18.54 21.74 0.18
N TYR A 73 -18.31 21.67 -1.14
CA TYR A 73 -17.02 21.29 -1.72
C TYR A 73 -16.55 19.89 -1.28
N GLY A 74 -17.49 18.97 -1.08
CA GLY A 74 -17.22 17.61 -0.63
C GLY A 74 -16.27 16.87 -1.57
N VAL A 75 -15.36 16.14 -0.97
CA VAL A 75 -14.43 15.24 -1.68
C VAL A 75 -15.19 14.08 -2.29
N ARG A 76 -14.95 13.79 -3.56
CA ARG A 76 -15.51 12.64 -4.25
C ARG A 76 -14.73 11.37 -3.92
N VAL A 77 -15.46 10.31 -3.64
CA VAL A 77 -14.87 8.98 -3.47
C VAL A 77 -15.07 8.20 -4.77
N PRO A 78 -14.00 7.79 -5.47
CA PRO A 78 -14.10 7.09 -6.75
C PRO A 78 -15.07 5.90 -6.72
N GLY A 79 -15.89 5.73 -7.76
CA GLY A 79 -16.85 4.66 -7.88
C GLY A 79 -18.09 4.81 -7.00
N THR A 80 -18.27 5.95 -6.33
CA THR A 80 -19.44 6.23 -5.48
C THR A 80 -20.05 7.60 -5.78
N SER A 81 -21.23 7.87 -5.18
CA SER A 81 -21.86 9.19 -5.17
C SER A 81 -21.53 10.00 -3.90
N ASN A 82 -20.63 9.52 -3.05
CA ASN A 82 -20.31 10.17 -1.79
C ASN A 82 -19.57 11.50 -1.98
N LEU A 83 -20.03 12.53 -1.25
CA LEU A 83 -19.38 13.83 -1.11
C LEU A 83 -19.07 14.07 0.38
N LEU A 84 -17.81 14.01 0.75
CA LEU A 84 -17.38 13.94 2.13
C LEU A 84 -16.46 15.11 2.51
N ASP A 85 -16.33 15.40 3.80
CA ASP A 85 -15.25 16.24 4.26
C ASP A 85 -13.87 15.60 3.95
N PRO A 86 -12.79 16.39 3.83
CA PRO A 86 -11.49 15.86 3.40
C PRO A 86 -10.93 14.75 4.30
N VAL A 87 -11.25 14.78 5.60
CA VAL A 87 -10.77 13.78 6.56
C VAL A 87 -11.45 12.43 6.32
N LYS A 88 -12.79 12.45 6.17
CA LYS A 88 -13.55 11.23 5.86
C LYS A 88 -13.33 10.76 4.43
N GLY A 89 -13.19 11.69 3.47
CA GLY A 89 -12.83 11.36 2.08
C GLY A 89 -11.50 10.62 2.00
N ALA A 90 -10.47 11.09 2.73
CA ALA A 90 -9.18 10.39 2.80
C ALA A 90 -9.30 8.99 3.41
N PHE A 91 -10.17 8.80 4.43
CA PHE A 91 -10.46 7.49 4.97
C PHE A 91 -11.09 6.57 3.94
N ASP A 92 -12.15 7.03 3.25
CA ASP A 92 -12.90 6.20 2.32
C ASP A 92 -12.03 5.79 1.12
N ILE A 93 -11.33 6.75 0.51
CA ILE A 93 -10.39 6.48 -0.60
C ILE A 93 -9.30 5.51 -0.12
N GLY A 94 -8.66 5.77 1.02
CA GLY A 94 -7.64 4.89 1.59
C GLY A 94 -8.17 3.49 1.94
N CYS A 95 -9.43 3.38 2.36
CA CYS A 95 -10.09 2.11 2.64
C CYS A 95 -10.27 1.29 1.37
N ILE A 96 -10.87 1.86 0.32
CA ILE A 96 -11.12 1.11 -0.93
C ILE A 96 -9.83 0.68 -1.61
N ILE A 97 -8.81 1.54 -1.73
CA ILE A 97 -7.57 1.21 -2.42
C ILE A 97 -6.77 0.11 -1.72
N ARG A 98 -6.87 0.02 -0.39
CA ARG A 98 -6.11 -0.96 0.41
C ARG A 98 -6.89 -2.23 0.72
N TRP A 99 -8.19 -2.26 0.45
CA TRP A 99 -9.08 -3.35 0.89
C TRP A 99 -8.60 -4.74 0.53
N LEU A 100 -8.22 -4.93 -0.73
CA LEU A 100 -7.89 -6.22 -1.32
C LEU A 100 -6.41 -6.61 -1.18
N ASP A 101 -5.58 -5.77 -0.57
CA ASP A 101 -4.12 -5.96 -0.59
C ASP A 101 -3.57 -6.18 -2.02
N PHE A 102 -4.10 -5.43 -2.99
CA PHE A 102 -3.82 -5.62 -4.42
C PHE A 102 -3.19 -4.40 -5.09
N ASN A 103 -2.98 -3.31 -4.35
CA ASN A 103 -2.20 -2.14 -4.75
C ASN A 103 -0.69 -2.41 -4.64
N ASP A 104 0.15 -1.45 -4.98
CA ASP A 104 1.61 -1.55 -4.98
C ASP A 104 2.23 -2.09 -3.68
N THR A 105 3.52 -2.36 -3.71
CA THR A 105 4.29 -2.78 -2.53
C THR A 105 5.71 -2.23 -2.59
N TRP A 106 6.25 -1.92 -1.41
CA TRP A 106 7.65 -1.63 -1.18
C TRP A 106 8.23 -2.57 -0.12
N LEU A 107 9.35 -3.23 -0.44
CA LEU A 107 9.98 -4.21 0.44
C LEU A 107 11.39 -3.74 0.83
N ALA A 108 11.63 -3.63 2.14
CA ALA A 108 12.89 -3.22 2.73
C ALA A 108 13.01 -3.77 4.16
N ALA A 109 13.73 -3.11 5.08
CA ALA A 109 13.71 -3.47 6.52
C ALA A 109 12.31 -3.34 7.12
N GLU A 110 11.52 -2.37 6.65
CA GLU A 110 10.07 -2.34 6.77
C GLU A 110 9.46 -2.50 5.38
N TRP A 111 8.29 -3.12 5.29
CA TRP A 111 7.50 -3.23 4.06
C TRP A 111 6.20 -2.47 4.20
N GLY A 112 5.62 -2.06 3.07
CA GLY A 112 4.39 -1.29 3.05
C GLY A 112 3.89 -1.07 1.64
N HIS A 113 2.88 -0.22 1.54
CA HIS A 113 2.18 0.09 0.30
C HIS A 113 2.18 1.61 0.13
N PRO A 114 3.19 2.19 -0.56
CA PRO A 114 3.28 3.64 -0.65
C PRO A 114 2.11 4.31 -1.37
N SER A 115 1.40 3.60 -2.26
CA SER A 115 0.17 4.11 -2.87
C SER A 115 -0.98 4.31 -1.87
N ASP A 116 -0.89 3.77 -0.66
CA ASP A 116 -1.83 4.06 0.43
C ASP A 116 -1.94 5.57 0.70
N ASN A 117 -0.89 6.35 0.42
CA ASN A 117 -0.88 7.81 0.56
C ASN A 117 -1.87 8.53 -0.38
N LEU A 118 -2.30 7.88 -1.47
CA LEU A 118 -3.24 8.45 -2.43
C LEU A 118 -4.55 8.91 -1.77
N GLY A 119 -4.99 8.22 -0.69
CA GLY A 119 -6.18 8.62 0.06
C GLY A 119 -6.12 10.07 0.55
N ALA A 120 -5.00 10.49 1.13
CA ALA A 120 -4.79 11.86 1.59
C ALA A 120 -4.57 12.83 0.41
N ILE A 121 -3.76 12.42 -0.58
CA ILE A 121 -3.40 13.25 -1.73
C ILE A 121 -4.64 13.63 -2.52
N LEU A 122 -5.44 12.64 -2.91
CA LEU A 122 -6.61 12.86 -3.75
C LEU A 122 -7.72 13.61 -3.03
N ALA A 123 -7.94 13.32 -1.73
CA ALA A 123 -8.93 14.04 -0.93
C ALA A 123 -8.58 15.53 -0.76
N CYS A 124 -7.33 15.84 -0.41
CA CYS A 124 -6.90 17.24 -0.29
C CYS A 124 -6.94 17.97 -1.62
N ALA A 125 -6.50 17.31 -2.69
CA ALA A 125 -6.44 17.93 -4.02
C ALA A 125 -7.83 18.22 -4.60
N ASP A 126 -8.81 17.31 -4.45
CA ASP A 126 -10.19 17.57 -4.88
C ASP A 126 -10.81 18.73 -4.08
N TYR A 127 -10.64 18.73 -2.76
CA TYR A 127 -11.12 19.82 -1.90
C TYR A 127 -10.54 21.17 -2.27
N VAL A 128 -9.22 21.26 -2.43
CA VAL A 128 -8.54 22.52 -2.81
C VAL A 128 -8.93 22.95 -4.20
N SER A 129 -9.03 22.04 -5.16
CA SER A 129 -9.39 22.35 -6.53
C SER A 129 -10.79 22.93 -6.64
N GLN A 130 -11.76 22.37 -5.89
CA GLN A 130 -13.12 22.92 -5.87
C GLN A 130 -13.16 24.32 -5.25
N LYS A 131 -12.43 24.55 -4.16
CA LYS A 131 -12.30 25.88 -3.56
C LYS A 131 -11.60 26.89 -4.48
N ASN A 132 -10.60 26.45 -5.23
CA ASN A 132 -9.92 27.27 -6.21
C ASN A 132 -10.89 27.72 -7.32
N ILE A 133 -11.68 26.81 -7.87
CA ILE A 133 -12.68 27.14 -8.90
C ILE A 133 -13.69 28.15 -8.37
N GLU A 134 -14.20 27.97 -7.15
CA GLU A 134 -15.11 28.94 -6.52
C GLU A 134 -14.47 30.33 -6.38
N ALA A 135 -13.19 30.37 -6.05
CA ALA A 135 -12.41 31.62 -5.92
C ALA A 135 -11.93 32.20 -7.28
N GLY A 136 -12.33 31.59 -8.41
CA GLY A 136 -11.89 31.98 -9.76
C GLY A 136 -10.42 31.70 -10.05
N LYS A 137 -9.83 30.70 -9.37
CA LYS A 137 -8.46 30.24 -9.56
C LYS A 137 -8.45 28.91 -10.31
N GLU A 138 -7.31 28.59 -10.92
CA GLU A 138 -7.12 27.29 -11.58
C GLU A 138 -7.14 26.14 -10.56
N PRO A 139 -7.79 25.03 -10.89
CA PRO A 139 -7.71 23.81 -10.10
C PRO A 139 -6.34 23.14 -10.26
N LEU A 140 -5.98 22.26 -9.32
CA LEU A 140 -4.83 21.38 -9.46
C LEU A 140 -5.04 20.40 -10.64
N LYS A 141 -3.93 19.97 -11.23
CA LYS A 141 -3.89 18.98 -12.31
C LYS A 141 -3.45 17.61 -11.80
N ILE A 142 -3.65 16.60 -12.61
CA ILE A 142 -3.16 15.25 -12.26
C ILE A 142 -1.63 15.19 -12.23
N LEU A 143 -0.94 16.04 -12.98
CA LEU A 143 0.51 16.16 -12.84
C LEU A 143 0.93 16.48 -11.40
N ASP A 144 0.20 17.37 -10.72
CA ASP A 144 0.45 17.73 -9.31
C ASP A 144 0.21 16.53 -8.39
N ILE A 145 -0.79 15.68 -8.72
CA ILE A 145 -1.06 14.42 -7.98
C ILE A 145 0.10 13.45 -8.13
N LEU A 146 0.59 13.24 -9.36
CA LEU A 146 1.73 12.34 -9.62
C LEU A 146 2.99 12.82 -8.88
N GLU A 147 3.27 14.13 -8.87
CA GLU A 147 4.38 14.69 -8.10
C GLU A 147 4.24 14.36 -6.60
N MET A 148 3.05 14.58 -6.02
CA MET A 148 2.81 14.29 -4.60
C MET A 148 2.86 12.79 -4.30
N MET A 149 2.43 11.94 -5.22
CA MET A 149 2.60 10.49 -5.10
C MET A 149 4.08 10.10 -5.06
N ILE A 150 4.89 10.62 -6.00
CA ILE A 150 6.34 10.36 -6.02
C ILE A 150 6.97 10.77 -4.68
N LYS A 151 6.66 11.97 -4.20
CA LYS A 151 7.18 12.49 -2.93
C LYS A 151 6.75 11.64 -1.72
N ALA A 152 5.49 11.24 -1.67
CA ALA A 152 5.00 10.40 -0.57
C ALA A 152 5.62 9.00 -0.59
N HIS A 153 5.78 8.40 -1.79
CA HIS A 153 6.48 7.12 -1.96
C HIS A 153 7.91 7.21 -1.45
N GLU A 154 8.61 8.26 -1.83
CA GLU A 154 10.01 8.47 -1.46
C GLU A 154 10.17 8.62 0.06
N ILE A 155 9.36 9.47 0.71
CA ILE A 155 9.42 9.65 2.17
C ILE A 155 9.16 8.32 2.87
N GLN A 156 8.10 7.62 2.52
CA GLN A 156 7.74 6.35 3.13
C GLN A 156 8.80 5.29 2.89
N GLY A 157 9.28 5.15 1.66
CA GLY A 157 10.17 4.08 1.26
C GLY A 157 11.60 4.28 1.74
N ILE A 158 12.13 5.50 1.73
CA ILE A 158 13.49 5.79 2.26
C ILE A 158 13.53 5.55 3.77
N LEU A 159 12.50 5.98 4.50
CA LEU A 159 12.38 5.67 5.93
C LEU A 159 12.29 4.15 6.19
N ALA A 160 11.69 3.40 5.29
CA ALA A 160 11.55 1.95 5.41
C ALA A 160 12.83 1.16 5.10
N LEU A 161 13.82 1.77 4.42
CA LEU A 161 15.02 1.06 3.97
C LEU A 161 15.79 0.39 5.10
N GLU A 162 16.03 1.10 6.21
CA GLU A 162 16.81 0.60 7.34
C GLU A 162 16.06 0.61 8.68
N ASN A 163 14.85 1.20 8.74
CA ASN A 163 14.08 1.31 9.98
C ASN A 163 12.95 0.28 10.00
N SER A 164 13.07 -0.72 10.87
CA SER A 164 12.10 -1.81 10.98
C SER A 164 11.10 -1.55 12.10
N PHE A 165 9.97 -0.94 11.76
CA PHE A 165 8.88 -0.64 12.70
C PHE A 165 8.21 -1.92 13.22
N ASN A 166 8.10 -2.93 12.37
CA ASN A 166 7.53 -4.23 12.77
C ASN A 166 8.31 -4.92 13.89
N ARG A 167 9.62 -4.74 13.98
CA ARG A 167 10.46 -5.34 15.04
C ARG A 167 10.25 -4.70 16.41
N VAL A 168 9.69 -3.50 16.44
CA VAL A 168 9.30 -2.83 17.70
C VAL A 168 7.80 -2.92 17.97
N GLY A 169 7.06 -3.66 17.14
CA GLY A 169 5.62 -3.91 17.32
C GLY A 169 4.72 -2.85 16.69
N LEU A 170 5.29 -1.92 15.92
CA LEU A 170 4.54 -0.91 15.17
C LEU A 170 4.18 -1.40 13.77
N ASP A 171 3.11 -0.89 13.23
CA ASP A 171 2.69 -1.16 11.85
C ASP A 171 3.24 -0.12 10.88
N HIS A 172 3.53 -0.53 9.64
CA HIS A 172 4.07 0.34 8.58
C HIS A 172 3.18 1.55 8.27
N VAL A 173 1.90 1.53 8.61
CA VAL A 173 1.00 2.68 8.38
C VAL A 173 1.38 3.92 9.19
N VAL A 174 2.32 3.81 10.14
CA VAL A 174 2.95 4.98 10.76
C VAL A 174 3.67 5.82 9.71
N LEU A 175 4.33 5.18 8.75
CA LEU A 175 5.03 5.86 7.65
C LEU A 175 4.04 6.45 6.63
N VAL A 176 2.92 5.76 6.36
CA VAL A 176 1.82 6.31 5.57
C VAL A 176 1.32 7.62 6.18
N LYS A 177 1.08 7.64 7.50
CA LYS A 177 0.64 8.86 8.18
C LYS A 177 1.67 9.99 8.06
N VAL A 178 2.95 9.71 8.27
CA VAL A 178 4.03 10.71 8.17
C VAL A 178 4.13 11.28 6.76
N ALA A 179 4.25 10.43 5.75
CA ALA A 179 4.37 10.85 4.36
C ALA A 179 3.12 11.61 3.88
N SER A 180 1.92 11.07 4.18
CA SER A 180 0.66 11.74 3.86
C SER A 180 0.53 13.11 4.54
N THR A 181 0.99 13.26 5.79
CA THR A 181 0.92 14.55 6.49
C THR A 181 1.77 15.61 5.78
N ALA A 182 2.98 15.25 5.35
CA ALA A 182 3.88 16.17 4.65
C ALA A 182 3.25 16.69 3.34
N VAL A 183 2.80 15.77 2.48
CA VAL A 183 2.24 16.13 1.16
C VAL A 183 0.86 16.77 1.29
N ALA A 184 0.01 16.33 2.21
CA ALA A 184 -1.30 16.94 2.44
C ALA A 184 -1.17 18.40 2.91
N THR A 185 -0.20 18.71 3.79
CA THR A 185 0.05 20.07 4.26
C THR A 185 0.44 20.98 3.09
N LYS A 186 1.33 20.52 2.18
CA LYS A 186 1.68 21.26 0.96
C LYS A 186 0.46 21.48 0.04
N ILE A 187 -0.31 20.41 -0.24
CA ILE A 187 -1.51 20.48 -1.10
C ILE A 187 -2.53 21.50 -0.54
N LEU A 188 -2.73 21.53 0.76
CA LEU A 188 -3.64 22.44 1.45
C LEU A 188 -3.11 23.90 1.52
N GLY A 189 -1.92 24.17 0.97
CA GLY A 189 -1.35 25.51 0.86
C GLY A 189 -0.41 25.91 1.99
N GLY A 190 0.03 24.94 2.82
CA GLY A 190 1.01 25.17 3.88
C GLY A 190 2.40 25.50 3.32
N ASN A 191 3.13 26.33 4.04
CA ASN A 191 4.54 26.64 3.79
C ASN A 191 5.46 25.62 4.48
N LYS A 192 6.77 25.78 4.36
CA LYS A 192 7.76 24.87 4.94
C LYS A 192 7.66 24.72 6.47
N GLU A 193 7.40 25.83 7.17
CA GLU A 193 7.22 25.81 8.62
C GLU A 193 5.95 25.02 9.02
N ASP A 194 4.87 25.18 8.24
CA ASP A 194 3.65 24.41 8.43
C ASP A 194 3.90 22.91 8.23
N VAL A 195 4.69 22.52 7.20
CA VAL A 195 5.06 21.12 6.97
C VAL A 195 5.88 20.58 8.14
N ILE A 196 6.88 21.33 8.63
CA ILE A 196 7.66 20.96 9.82
C ILE A 196 6.73 20.74 11.01
N ASN A 197 5.86 21.70 11.32
CA ASN A 197 4.96 21.62 12.46
C ASN A 197 3.99 20.43 12.33
N ALA A 198 3.40 20.21 11.17
CA ALA A 198 2.49 19.10 10.91
C ALA A 198 3.17 17.73 11.06
N LEU A 199 4.40 17.59 10.58
CA LEU A 199 5.19 16.37 10.75
C LEU A 199 5.44 16.06 12.23
N THR A 200 5.67 17.08 13.07
CA THR A 200 5.83 16.83 14.51
C THR A 200 4.56 16.24 15.12
N HIS A 201 3.38 16.71 14.72
CA HIS A 201 2.11 16.14 15.14
C HIS A 201 1.93 14.70 14.65
N ALA A 202 2.36 14.40 13.41
CA ALA A 202 2.28 13.04 12.89
C ALA A 202 3.11 12.04 13.70
N TRP A 203 4.25 12.44 14.22
CA TRP A 203 5.07 11.59 15.09
C TRP A 203 4.56 11.51 16.53
N LEU A 204 3.85 12.52 17.03
CA LEU A 204 3.21 12.49 18.35
C LEU A 204 1.92 11.69 18.38
N ASP A 205 1.12 11.75 17.31
CA ASP A 205 -0.19 11.10 17.27
C ASP A 205 -0.04 9.59 17.32
N ARG A 206 -0.99 8.92 18.00
CA ARG A 206 -1.02 7.48 18.23
C ARG A 206 -0.45 6.66 17.09
N GLN A 207 0.53 5.82 17.39
CA GLN A 207 1.13 4.89 16.44
C GLN A 207 0.31 3.59 16.40
N SER A 208 0.12 3.04 15.20
CA SER A 208 -0.61 1.78 15.02
C SER A 208 0.21 0.60 15.54
N LEU A 209 -0.38 -0.20 16.43
CA LEU A 209 0.19 -1.48 16.83
C LEU A 209 -0.08 -2.54 15.74
N ARG A 210 0.89 -3.42 15.51
CA ARG A 210 0.83 -4.44 14.46
C ARG A 210 -0.01 -5.68 14.81
N THR A 211 -0.54 -5.79 16.01
CA THR A 211 -1.26 -6.98 16.53
C THR A 211 -2.32 -7.53 15.55
N TYR A 212 -3.06 -6.63 14.86
CA TYR A 212 -4.13 -7.01 13.94
C TYR A 212 -3.68 -7.64 12.61
N ARG A 213 -2.37 -7.82 12.39
CA ARG A 213 -1.80 -8.53 11.25
C ARG A 213 -1.28 -9.92 11.60
N HIS A 214 -1.28 -10.27 12.88
CA HIS A 214 -0.71 -11.53 13.36
C HIS A 214 -1.77 -12.44 13.97
N ALA A 215 -1.63 -13.74 13.68
CA ALA A 215 -2.44 -14.76 14.33
C ALA A 215 -2.28 -14.72 15.87
N PRO A 216 -3.35 -14.92 16.64
CA PRO A 216 -4.72 -15.20 16.22
C PRO A 216 -5.59 -13.95 15.99
N ASN A 217 -5.00 -12.74 15.93
CA ASN A 217 -5.73 -11.46 15.91
C ASN A 217 -5.86 -10.84 14.50
N ALA A 218 -5.45 -11.57 13.43
CA ALA A 218 -5.59 -11.06 12.08
C ALA A 218 -7.07 -10.77 11.75
N GLY A 219 -7.34 -9.60 11.17
CA GLY A 219 -8.70 -9.17 10.90
C GLY A 219 -8.78 -7.98 9.94
N THR A 220 -10.00 -7.56 9.63
CA THR A 220 -10.29 -6.56 8.59
C THR A 220 -9.64 -5.19 8.82
N ARG A 221 -9.19 -4.87 10.04
CA ARG A 221 -8.45 -3.62 10.29
C ARG A 221 -7.23 -3.47 9.37
N LYS A 222 -6.57 -4.55 8.99
CA LYS A 222 -5.43 -4.49 8.07
C LYS A 222 -5.79 -3.84 6.73
N SER A 223 -7.03 -4.00 6.28
CA SER A 223 -7.53 -3.48 5.00
C SER A 223 -7.94 -2.00 5.06
N TRP A 224 -8.27 -1.45 6.24
CA TRP A 224 -8.65 -0.05 6.39
C TRP A 224 -7.68 0.80 7.25
N ALA A 225 -6.60 0.19 7.75
CA ALA A 225 -5.61 0.90 8.57
C ALA A 225 -4.89 2.02 7.80
N ALA A 226 -4.70 1.86 6.49
CA ALA A 226 -4.17 2.90 5.62
C ALA A 226 -5.13 4.10 5.51
N GLY A 227 -6.43 3.84 5.34
CA GLY A 227 -7.47 4.88 5.37
C GLY A 227 -7.50 5.64 6.71
N ASP A 228 -7.37 4.92 7.84
CA ASP A 228 -7.25 5.54 9.16
C ASP A 228 -5.98 6.43 9.24
N ALA A 229 -4.85 5.99 8.68
CA ALA A 229 -3.61 6.75 8.67
C ALA A 229 -3.71 8.03 7.82
N THR A 230 -4.26 7.94 6.60
CA THR A 230 -4.43 9.08 5.70
C THR A 230 -5.44 10.09 6.24
N SER A 231 -6.55 9.64 6.83
CA SER A 231 -7.52 10.52 7.45
C SER A 231 -6.92 11.31 8.64
N ARG A 232 -6.10 10.65 9.45
CA ARG A 232 -5.34 11.31 10.52
C ARG A 232 -4.37 12.33 9.99
N ALA A 233 -3.65 12.00 8.92
CA ALA A 233 -2.70 12.89 8.27
C ALA A 233 -3.37 14.19 7.79
N VAL A 234 -4.51 14.07 7.09
CA VAL A 234 -5.29 15.24 6.63
C VAL A 234 -5.78 16.07 7.80
N ARG A 235 -6.30 15.43 8.85
CA ARG A 235 -6.76 16.13 10.06
C ARG A 235 -5.61 16.89 10.74
N LEU A 236 -4.44 16.30 10.88
CA LEU A 236 -3.27 16.95 11.50
C LEU A 236 -2.77 18.14 10.65
N ALA A 237 -2.72 17.99 9.32
CA ALA A 237 -2.40 19.07 8.42
C ALA A 237 -3.38 20.27 8.60
N MET A 238 -4.69 19.99 8.63
CA MET A 238 -5.70 21.05 8.81
C MET A 238 -5.62 21.72 10.19
N ILE A 239 -5.34 20.97 11.26
CA ILE A 239 -5.12 21.53 12.61
C ILE A 239 -3.89 22.44 12.60
N THR A 240 -2.78 22.00 12.03
CA THR A 240 -1.56 22.85 11.93
C THR A 240 -1.83 24.13 11.14
N LEU A 241 -2.52 24.04 10.01
CA LEU A 241 -2.87 25.20 9.19
C LEU A 241 -3.88 26.15 9.87
N SER A 242 -4.54 25.74 10.96
CA SER A 242 -5.32 26.64 11.80
C SER A 242 -4.46 27.43 12.81
N GLY A 243 -3.15 27.24 12.80
CA GLY A 243 -2.19 27.98 13.64
C GLY A 243 -1.64 27.22 14.83
N GLU A 244 -1.83 25.87 14.89
CA GLU A 244 -1.26 25.06 15.97
C GLU A 244 0.24 24.89 15.81
N MET A 245 0.96 25.05 16.92
CA MET A 245 2.42 24.97 17.00
C MET A 245 2.92 23.53 16.92
N GLY A 246 4.10 23.31 16.37
CA GLY A 246 4.81 22.04 16.39
C GLY A 246 5.70 21.84 17.64
N TYR A 247 6.36 20.67 17.69
CA TYR A 247 7.20 20.18 18.80
C TYR A 247 8.57 19.78 18.27
N PRO A 248 9.59 20.68 18.31
CA PRO A 248 10.81 20.57 17.52
C PRO A 248 11.62 19.28 17.78
N SER A 249 11.64 18.75 19.00
CA SER A 249 12.39 17.55 19.36
C SER A 249 11.53 16.29 19.54
N VAL A 250 10.48 16.17 18.75
CA VAL A 250 9.51 15.05 18.86
C VAL A 250 10.15 13.67 18.66
N LEU A 251 11.21 13.57 17.86
CA LEU A 251 11.93 12.33 17.62
C LEU A 251 12.98 12.08 18.71
N THR A 252 13.80 13.08 19.00
CA THR A 252 15.06 12.92 19.74
C THR A 252 14.98 13.33 21.22
N ALA A 253 13.85 13.91 21.69
CA ALA A 253 13.70 14.31 23.09
C ALA A 253 13.94 13.13 24.03
N LYS A 254 14.96 13.23 24.88
CA LYS A 254 15.35 12.17 25.82
C LYS A 254 14.15 11.80 26.71
N THR A 255 13.85 10.53 26.87
CA THR A 255 12.74 9.96 27.65
C THR A 255 11.36 10.14 27.01
N TRP A 256 11.14 11.21 26.24
CA TRP A 256 9.81 11.62 25.76
C TRP A 256 9.64 11.55 24.26
N GLY A 257 10.74 11.51 23.49
CA GLY A 257 10.74 11.44 22.04
C GLY A 257 10.40 10.05 21.50
N PHE A 258 10.03 10.02 20.24
CA PHE A 258 9.63 8.79 19.54
C PHE A 258 10.72 7.69 19.61
N GLU A 259 11.99 8.07 19.43
CA GLU A 259 13.12 7.14 19.44
C GLU A 259 13.27 6.42 20.79
N ASP A 260 13.23 7.16 21.88
CA ASP A 260 13.33 6.59 23.23
C ASP A 260 12.08 5.76 23.60
N VAL A 261 10.87 6.29 23.31
CA VAL A 261 9.62 5.70 23.79
C VAL A 261 9.17 4.50 22.97
N LEU A 262 9.26 4.60 21.64
CA LEU A 262 8.67 3.61 20.71
C LEU A 262 9.71 2.86 19.90
N PHE A 263 10.90 3.44 19.68
CA PHE A 263 11.94 2.84 18.87
C PHE A 263 13.09 2.22 19.70
N ARG A 264 12.82 2.00 21.01
CA ARG A 264 13.73 1.34 21.98
C ARG A 264 15.06 2.04 22.16
N GLY A 265 15.11 3.35 21.93
CA GLY A 265 16.33 4.16 22.04
C GLY A 265 17.20 4.15 20.78
N GLU A 266 16.79 3.45 19.73
CA GLU A 266 17.50 3.49 18.44
C GLU A 266 17.08 4.74 17.66
N SER A 267 18.04 5.36 16.98
CA SER A 267 17.77 6.52 16.13
C SER A 267 17.26 6.09 14.75
N LEU A 268 16.32 6.87 14.22
CA LEU A 268 15.87 6.72 12.84
C LEU A 268 16.99 7.05 11.86
N ARG A 269 17.13 6.25 10.80
CA ARG A 269 18.18 6.36 9.80
C ARG A 269 17.61 6.76 8.46
N ILE A 270 18.37 7.57 7.72
CA ILE A 270 18.16 7.88 6.32
C ILE A 270 19.40 7.45 5.56
N PRO A 271 19.37 6.30 4.86
CA PRO A 271 20.55 5.76 4.21
C PRO A 271 20.96 6.51 2.94
N GLN A 272 20.06 7.27 2.35
CA GLN A 272 20.29 8.06 1.13
C GLN A 272 19.39 9.31 1.09
N SER A 273 19.76 10.29 0.25
CA SER A 273 18.96 11.49 0.04
C SER A 273 17.61 11.15 -0.62
N PHE A 274 16.58 11.94 -0.34
CA PHE A 274 15.30 11.86 -1.00
C PHE A 274 15.42 12.27 -2.49
N GLY A 275 14.71 11.55 -3.35
CA GLY A 275 14.66 11.78 -4.80
C GLY A 275 13.40 11.18 -5.42
N SER A 276 13.56 10.19 -6.30
CA SER A 276 12.46 9.43 -6.93
C SER A 276 12.70 7.91 -6.93
N TYR A 277 13.69 7.46 -6.17
CA TYR A 277 14.15 6.07 -6.14
C TYR A 277 13.04 5.07 -5.82
N VAL A 278 12.18 5.39 -4.85
CA VAL A 278 11.12 4.47 -4.42
C VAL A 278 10.07 4.30 -5.49
N MET A 279 9.63 5.38 -6.14
CA MET A 279 8.67 5.29 -7.23
C MET A 279 9.24 4.52 -8.43
N GLU A 280 10.48 4.74 -8.79
CA GLU A 280 11.13 4.02 -9.89
C GLU A 280 11.26 2.52 -9.63
N ASN A 281 11.36 2.10 -8.37
CA ASN A 281 11.59 0.72 -7.96
C ASN A 281 10.39 0.05 -7.26
N VAL A 282 9.25 0.72 -7.19
CA VAL A 282 8.04 0.16 -6.57
C VAL A 282 7.60 -1.14 -7.26
N LEU A 283 7.04 -2.04 -6.48
CA LEU A 283 6.59 -3.35 -6.93
C LEU A 283 5.07 -3.34 -7.13
N PHE A 284 4.60 -3.78 -8.29
CA PHE A 284 3.17 -3.91 -8.58
C PHE A 284 2.67 -5.31 -8.25
N LYS A 285 1.49 -5.41 -7.66
CA LYS A 285 0.73 -6.66 -7.58
C LYS A 285 -0.18 -6.74 -8.81
N ILE A 286 0.27 -7.40 -9.86
CA ILE A 286 -0.42 -7.37 -11.14
C ILE A 286 -1.36 -8.55 -11.29
N SER A 287 -0.85 -9.77 -11.14
CA SER A 287 -1.61 -10.99 -11.48
C SER A 287 -2.51 -11.44 -10.33
N PHE A 288 -2.07 -11.32 -9.08
CA PHE A 288 -2.76 -11.95 -7.95
C PHE A 288 -2.96 -10.96 -6.79
N PRO A 289 -4.16 -10.91 -6.19
CA PRO A 289 -4.42 -10.19 -4.92
C PRO A 289 -3.84 -10.98 -3.74
N ALA A 290 -2.53 -11.28 -3.76
CA ALA A 290 -1.83 -12.09 -2.79
C ALA A 290 -0.81 -11.25 -2.01
N GLU A 291 -0.56 -11.60 -0.75
CA GLU A 291 0.56 -11.03 -0.01
C GLU A 291 1.85 -11.19 -0.84
N PHE A 292 2.71 -10.15 -0.86
CA PHE A 292 3.71 -10.03 -1.92
C PHE A 292 4.75 -11.15 -1.94
N HIS A 293 5.10 -11.70 -0.78
CA HIS A 293 6.06 -12.82 -0.68
C HIS A 293 5.54 -14.12 -1.29
N ALA A 294 4.22 -14.23 -1.52
CA ALA A 294 3.59 -15.39 -2.17
C ALA A 294 3.46 -15.24 -3.70
N GLN A 295 3.65 -14.04 -4.28
CA GLN A 295 3.36 -13.79 -5.70
C GLN A 295 4.02 -14.80 -6.64
N THR A 296 5.29 -15.09 -6.46
CA THR A 296 6.05 -16.03 -7.29
C THR A 296 5.73 -17.49 -6.97
N ALA A 297 5.34 -17.80 -5.72
CA ALA A 297 4.87 -19.15 -5.36
C ALA A 297 3.51 -19.44 -6.02
N VAL A 298 2.60 -18.47 -6.06
CA VAL A 298 1.31 -18.60 -6.76
C VAL A 298 1.56 -18.70 -8.27
N GLU A 299 2.45 -17.88 -8.85
CA GLU A 299 2.82 -18.01 -10.27
C GLU A 299 3.37 -19.42 -10.60
N ALA A 300 4.21 -19.99 -9.74
CA ALA A 300 4.69 -21.35 -9.90
C ALA A 300 3.55 -22.39 -9.80
N ALA A 301 2.63 -22.22 -8.84
CA ALA A 301 1.47 -23.09 -8.67
C ALA A 301 0.54 -23.07 -9.89
N VAL A 302 0.26 -21.90 -10.43
CA VAL A 302 -0.54 -21.71 -11.66
C VAL A 302 0.11 -22.43 -12.86
N ARG A 303 1.44 -22.36 -12.97
CA ARG A 303 2.17 -23.04 -14.05
C ARG A 303 2.12 -24.58 -13.90
N ILE A 304 2.10 -25.09 -12.67
CA ILE A 304 2.01 -26.54 -12.37
C ILE A 304 0.58 -27.08 -12.51
N HIS A 305 -0.45 -26.23 -12.30
CA HIS A 305 -1.86 -26.62 -12.32
C HIS A 305 -2.25 -27.57 -13.46
N PRO A 306 -1.90 -27.34 -14.75
CA PRO A 306 -2.30 -28.23 -15.83
C PRO A 306 -1.77 -29.67 -15.71
N GLU A 307 -0.65 -29.88 -15.02
CA GLU A 307 -0.05 -31.20 -14.84
C GLU A 307 -0.71 -32.01 -13.74
N ILE A 308 -1.37 -31.35 -12.77
CA ILE A 308 -1.82 -31.99 -11.53
C ILE A 308 -3.34 -32.05 -11.39
N ILE A 309 -4.10 -31.24 -12.13
CA ILE A 309 -5.55 -31.09 -11.89
C ILE A 309 -6.33 -32.43 -11.99
N ASP A 310 -5.91 -33.32 -12.84
CA ASP A 310 -6.50 -34.65 -13.01
C ASP A 310 -5.90 -35.74 -12.07
N ARG A 311 -4.93 -35.34 -11.21
CA ARG A 311 -4.17 -36.24 -10.34
C ARG A 311 -4.11 -35.77 -8.87
N LEU A 312 -5.03 -34.93 -8.44
CA LEU A 312 -5.00 -34.35 -7.08
C LEU A 312 -4.97 -35.38 -5.97
N ASP A 313 -5.72 -36.50 -6.12
CA ASP A 313 -5.78 -37.58 -5.16
C ASP A 313 -4.48 -38.39 -5.10
N GLU A 314 -3.61 -38.28 -6.12
CA GLU A 314 -2.32 -38.97 -6.16
C GLU A 314 -1.19 -38.15 -5.51
N ILE A 315 -1.43 -36.91 -5.11
CA ILE A 315 -0.41 -36.07 -4.50
C ILE A 315 -0.04 -36.60 -3.12
N ASP A 316 1.24 -36.88 -2.94
CA ASP A 316 1.84 -37.27 -1.66
C ASP A 316 2.33 -36.01 -0.90
N LYS A 317 3.10 -35.16 -1.57
CA LYS A 317 3.78 -34.02 -0.96
C LYS A 317 3.91 -32.86 -1.91
N ILE A 318 3.84 -31.63 -1.39
CA ILE A 318 4.10 -30.38 -2.10
C ILE A 318 5.29 -29.69 -1.42
N GLU A 319 6.38 -29.51 -2.15
CA GLU A 319 7.58 -28.86 -1.65
C GLU A 319 7.60 -27.39 -2.10
N ILE A 320 7.71 -26.48 -1.13
CA ILE A 320 7.82 -25.04 -1.34
C ILE A 320 9.16 -24.60 -0.76
N THR A 321 10.04 -24.07 -1.61
CA THR A 321 11.29 -23.46 -1.18
C THR A 321 11.16 -21.94 -1.31
N THR A 322 11.44 -21.21 -0.25
CA THR A 322 11.22 -19.75 -0.17
C THR A 322 12.32 -19.06 0.65
N HIS A 323 12.15 -17.78 0.93
CA HIS A 323 13.05 -16.95 1.74
C HIS A 323 12.51 -16.76 3.17
N GLU A 324 13.39 -16.35 4.12
CA GLU A 324 13.06 -16.21 5.55
C GLU A 324 11.84 -15.32 5.79
N SER A 325 11.75 -14.20 5.09
CA SER A 325 10.65 -13.26 5.28
C SER A 325 9.29 -13.87 4.98
N ALA A 326 9.16 -14.68 3.92
CA ALA A 326 7.92 -15.39 3.61
C ALA A 326 7.55 -16.39 4.72
N ILE A 327 8.52 -17.17 5.20
CA ILE A 327 8.28 -18.12 6.30
C ILE A 327 7.77 -17.41 7.55
N ARG A 328 8.42 -16.32 7.93
CA ARG A 328 8.10 -15.57 9.14
C ARG A 328 6.74 -14.86 9.06
N ILE A 329 6.33 -14.41 7.88
CA ILE A 329 5.17 -13.54 7.71
C ILE A 329 3.93 -14.32 7.32
N ILE A 330 4.04 -15.24 6.33
CA ILE A 330 2.89 -15.85 5.68
C ILE A 330 2.86 -17.39 5.73
N SER A 331 3.89 -18.08 6.25
CA SER A 331 3.79 -19.54 6.42
C SER A 331 2.96 -19.86 7.66
N LYS A 332 1.75 -20.38 7.46
CA LYS A 332 0.79 -20.65 8.53
C LYS A 332 0.23 -22.08 8.43
N VAL A 333 0.09 -22.70 9.59
CA VAL A 333 -0.60 -23.99 9.76
C VAL A 333 -1.85 -23.80 10.63
N GLY A 334 -2.78 -24.76 10.58
CA GLY A 334 -4.02 -24.73 11.34
C GLY A 334 -5.17 -24.03 10.61
N GLU A 335 -6.23 -23.73 11.35
CA GLU A 335 -7.45 -23.14 10.82
C GLU A 335 -7.25 -21.68 10.38
N LEU A 336 -7.95 -21.30 9.31
CA LEU A 336 -7.98 -19.92 8.79
C LEU A 336 -9.42 -19.41 8.91
N ASN A 337 -9.63 -18.44 9.78
CA ASN A 337 -10.97 -18.06 10.25
C ASN A 337 -11.66 -16.97 9.41
N ASN A 338 -10.93 -16.27 8.56
CA ASN A 338 -11.46 -15.14 7.79
C ASN A 338 -10.59 -14.83 6.57
N PRO A 339 -11.06 -14.01 5.61
CA PRO A 339 -10.29 -13.62 4.42
C PRO A 339 -8.90 -13.03 4.74
N ALA A 340 -8.78 -12.29 5.86
CA ALA A 340 -7.51 -11.68 6.27
C ALA A 340 -6.47 -12.70 6.79
N ASP A 341 -6.89 -13.87 7.24
CA ASP A 341 -5.99 -14.98 7.53
C ASP A 341 -5.51 -15.65 6.26
N ARG A 342 -6.42 -15.82 5.29
CA ARG A 342 -6.20 -16.60 4.04
C ARG A 342 -5.27 -15.87 3.07
N ASP A 343 -5.45 -14.57 2.86
CA ASP A 343 -4.61 -13.75 1.97
C ASP A 343 -3.18 -13.50 2.51
N HIS A 344 -2.94 -13.90 3.77
CA HIS A 344 -1.62 -13.92 4.43
C HIS A 344 -1.21 -15.35 4.82
N CYS A 345 -1.65 -16.36 4.08
CA CYS A 345 -1.25 -17.75 4.24
C CYS A 345 -0.67 -18.30 2.92
N LEU A 346 0.66 -18.48 2.86
CA LEU A 346 1.36 -19.01 1.69
C LEU A 346 0.73 -20.31 1.19
N GLN A 347 0.46 -21.23 2.11
CA GLN A 347 -0.09 -22.54 1.79
C GLN A 347 -1.50 -22.45 1.21
N TYR A 348 -2.33 -21.50 1.68
CA TYR A 348 -3.67 -21.28 1.13
C TYR A 348 -3.61 -20.76 -0.31
N MET A 349 -2.81 -19.72 -0.54
CA MET A 349 -2.66 -19.09 -1.84
C MET A 349 -2.09 -20.06 -2.89
N VAL A 350 -1.10 -20.87 -2.50
CA VAL A 350 -0.55 -21.93 -3.35
C VAL A 350 -1.60 -23.01 -3.63
N ALA A 351 -2.41 -23.43 -2.63
CA ALA A 351 -3.47 -24.42 -2.83
C ALA A 351 -4.51 -23.96 -3.85
N ILE A 352 -4.94 -22.67 -3.79
CA ILE A 352 -5.85 -22.11 -4.78
C ILE A 352 -5.21 -22.11 -6.18
N GLY A 353 -3.96 -21.65 -6.31
CA GLY A 353 -3.24 -21.68 -7.58
C GLY A 353 -3.14 -23.07 -8.19
N LEU A 354 -2.88 -24.11 -7.37
CA LEU A 354 -2.84 -25.52 -7.79
C LEU A 354 -4.23 -26.05 -8.19
N LEU A 355 -5.30 -25.63 -7.50
CA LEU A 355 -6.66 -26.11 -7.76
C LEU A 355 -7.34 -25.43 -8.95
N LYS A 356 -7.15 -24.14 -9.11
CA LYS A 356 -7.90 -23.31 -10.06
C LYS A 356 -7.08 -22.84 -11.27
N GLY A 357 -5.75 -22.88 -11.18
CA GLY A 357 -4.88 -22.27 -12.20
C GLY A 357 -4.94 -20.75 -12.22
N ASP A 358 -5.48 -20.14 -11.16
CA ASP A 358 -5.57 -18.69 -10.95
C ASP A 358 -5.76 -18.37 -9.47
N LEU A 359 -5.73 -17.09 -9.10
CA LEU A 359 -6.06 -16.60 -7.76
C LEU A 359 -6.70 -15.21 -7.87
N VAL A 360 -7.95 -15.09 -7.49
CA VAL A 360 -8.72 -13.85 -7.49
C VAL A 360 -9.16 -13.45 -6.08
N ALA A 361 -9.67 -12.23 -5.92
CA ALA A 361 -10.03 -11.69 -4.60
C ALA A 361 -11.14 -12.51 -3.91
N GLU A 362 -12.09 -13.01 -4.68
CA GLU A 362 -13.22 -13.83 -4.22
C GLU A 362 -12.76 -15.18 -3.64
N ASP A 363 -11.55 -15.64 -3.99
CA ASP A 363 -11.03 -16.92 -3.49
C ASP A 363 -10.72 -16.91 -2.00
N TYR A 364 -10.68 -15.75 -1.38
CA TYR A 364 -10.51 -15.62 0.06
C TYR A 364 -11.83 -15.65 0.86
N GLU A 365 -12.98 -15.57 0.19
CA GLU A 365 -14.28 -15.55 0.84
C GLU A 365 -14.65 -16.93 1.43
N ASP A 366 -15.53 -16.93 2.43
CA ASP A 366 -15.89 -18.14 3.19
C ASP A 366 -16.52 -19.23 2.31
N GLU A 367 -17.17 -18.87 1.21
CA GLU A 367 -17.78 -19.82 0.30
C GLU A 367 -16.72 -20.71 -0.37
N VAL A 368 -15.67 -20.11 -0.91
CA VAL A 368 -14.56 -20.83 -1.54
C VAL A 368 -13.74 -21.61 -0.50
N ALA A 369 -13.48 -21.00 0.65
CA ALA A 369 -12.68 -21.60 1.72
C ALA A 369 -13.29 -22.87 2.32
N ARG A 370 -14.56 -23.18 2.05
CA ARG A 370 -15.22 -24.43 2.47
C ARG A 370 -14.84 -25.65 1.62
N ASP A 371 -14.15 -25.47 0.50
CA ASP A 371 -13.68 -26.58 -0.32
C ASP A 371 -12.62 -27.40 0.45
N PRO A 372 -12.92 -28.66 0.82
CA PRO A 372 -12.02 -29.47 1.65
C PRO A 372 -10.68 -29.78 0.97
N ARG A 373 -10.63 -29.71 -0.36
CA ARG A 373 -9.39 -29.94 -1.13
C ARG A 373 -8.32 -28.91 -0.81
N ILE A 374 -8.71 -27.69 -0.43
CA ILE A 374 -7.77 -26.63 -0.06
C ILE A 374 -6.97 -27.05 1.18
N ASP A 375 -7.66 -27.49 2.24
CA ASP A 375 -7.00 -27.92 3.49
C ASP A 375 -6.26 -29.25 3.32
N GLU A 376 -6.74 -30.14 2.46
CA GLU A 376 -6.03 -31.35 2.08
C GLU A 376 -4.68 -31.03 1.44
N LEU A 377 -4.63 -30.16 0.42
CA LEU A 377 -3.39 -29.74 -0.21
C LEU A 377 -2.47 -29.00 0.77
N ARG A 378 -3.02 -28.10 1.59
CA ARG A 378 -2.26 -27.40 2.62
C ARG A 378 -1.55 -28.36 3.59
N SER A 379 -2.21 -29.45 3.97
CA SER A 379 -1.65 -30.45 4.88
C SER A 379 -0.46 -31.22 4.30
N LYS A 380 -0.37 -31.30 2.97
CA LYS A 380 0.73 -31.95 2.23
C LYS A 380 1.91 -31.03 1.93
N MET A 381 1.80 -29.71 2.26
CA MET A 381 2.84 -28.72 1.96
C MET A 381 3.96 -28.73 2.99
N VAL A 382 5.20 -28.74 2.51
CA VAL A 382 6.42 -28.57 3.29
C VAL A 382 7.15 -27.32 2.81
N VAL A 383 7.27 -26.33 3.69
CA VAL A 383 7.92 -25.06 3.41
C VAL A 383 9.33 -25.05 3.98
N THR A 384 10.33 -24.76 3.15
CA THR A 384 11.75 -24.73 3.53
C THR A 384 12.41 -23.44 3.10
N GLU A 385 13.36 -22.96 3.90
CA GLU A 385 14.19 -21.79 3.57
C GLU A 385 15.31 -22.18 2.60
N ASN A 386 15.51 -21.32 1.58
CA ASN A 386 16.76 -21.22 0.85
C ASN A 386 17.49 -19.95 1.30
N LYS A 387 18.67 -20.11 1.90
CA LYS A 387 19.46 -18.98 2.44
C LYS A 387 19.87 -17.98 1.37
N GLN A 388 20.16 -18.44 0.15
CA GLN A 388 20.50 -17.54 -0.96
C GLN A 388 19.29 -16.68 -1.33
N TYR A 389 18.06 -17.22 -1.32
CA TYR A 389 16.86 -16.41 -1.54
C TYR A 389 16.67 -15.35 -0.46
N SER A 390 17.00 -15.68 0.80
CA SER A 390 16.93 -14.73 1.92
C SER A 390 17.97 -13.60 1.79
N GLU A 391 19.16 -13.91 1.29
CA GLU A 391 20.21 -12.93 1.00
C GLU A 391 19.83 -12.04 -0.19
N ASP A 392 19.37 -12.63 -1.29
CA ASP A 392 18.98 -11.93 -2.51
C ASP A 392 17.74 -11.02 -2.30
N TYR A 393 16.86 -11.39 -1.37
CA TYR A 393 15.75 -10.54 -0.95
C TYR A 393 16.21 -9.22 -0.31
N LEU A 394 17.28 -9.25 0.46
CA LEU A 394 17.84 -8.08 1.14
C LEU A 394 18.83 -7.29 0.27
N ASP A 395 19.34 -7.89 -0.80
CA ASP A 395 20.29 -7.25 -1.72
C ASP A 395 19.59 -6.10 -2.48
N PRO A 396 20.01 -4.83 -2.32
CA PRO A 396 19.43 -3.68 -3.00
C PRO A 396 19.41 -3.80 -4.53
N GLU A 397 20.41 -4.49 -5.10
CA GLU A 397 20.54 -4.66 -6.55
C GLU A 397 19.62 -5.78 -7.10
N LYS A 398 19.18 -6.70 -6.24
CA LYS A 398 18.33 -7.82 -6.64
C LYS A 398 16.88 -7.62 -6.21
N ARG A 399 16.65 -7.45 -4.90
CA ARG A 399 15.31 -7.42 -4.29
C ARG A 399 14.41 -8.52 -4.80
N SER A 400 14.98 -9.73 -4.86
CA SER A 400 14.35 -10.92 -5.38
C SER A 400 13.27 -11.44 -4.42
N ILE A 401 12.22 -12.04 -4.98
CA ILE A 401 11.12 -12.65 -4.23
C ILE A 401 11.01 -14.12 -4.67
N ALA A 402 12.14 -14.81 -4.66
CA ALA A 402 12.22 -16.14 -5.23
C ALA A 402 11.41 -17.16 -4.45
N ASN A 403 10.60 -17.93 -5.17
CA ASN A 403 9.92 -19.11 -4.69
C ASN A 403 10.09 -20.25 -5.70
N LYS A 404 10.15 -21.47 -5.17
CA LYS A 404 10.27 -22.68 -5.96
C LYS A 404 9.27 -23.73 -5.48
N LEU A 405 8.60 -24.38 -6.43
CA LEU A 405 7.53 -25.34 -6.15
C LEU A 405 7.72 -26.64 -6.93
N ARG A 406 7.47 -27.77 -6.29
CA ARG A 406 7.41 -29.12 -6.89
C ARG A 406 6.35 -29.95 -6.21
N VAL A 407 5.61 -30.74 -6.99
CA VAL A 407 4.61 -31.70 -6.50
C VAL A 407 5.13 -33.12 -6.69
N LEU A 408 5.07 -33.95 -5.63
CA LEU A 408 5.44 -35.33 -5.65
C LEU A 408 4.18 -36.20 -5.54
N PHE A 409 4.15 -37.32 -6.25
CA PHE A 409 3.02 -38.24 -6.30
C PHE A 409 3.30 -39.54 -5.56
N ASN A 410 2.24 -40.27 -5.16
CA ASN A 410 2.31 -41.54 -4.45
C ASN A 410 3.06 -42.66 -5.20
N ASP A 411 3.14 -42.57 -6.54
CA ASP A 411 3.87 -43.48 -7.40
C ASP A 411 5.38 -43.23 -7.47
N GLY A 412 5.85 -42.18 -6.77
CA GLY A 412 7.25 -41.72 -6.78
C GLY A 412 7.61 -40.77 -7.94
N SER A 413 6.69 -40.48 -8.83
CA SER A 413 6.88 -39.45 -9.85
C SER A 413 6.73 -38.04 -9.28
N SER A 414 7.16 -37.02 -10.01
CA SER A 414 7.00 -35.62 -9.63
C SER A 414 6.80 -34.73 -10.86
N THR A 415 6.23 -33.56 -10.64
CA THR A 415 6.27 -32.48 -11.65
C THR A 415 7.69 -31.98 -11.86
N GLU A 416 7.89 -31.18 -12.92
CA GLU A 416 9.07 -30.33 -12.99
C GLU A 416 9.10 -29.40 -11.76
N GLU A 417 10.31 -28.99 -11.37
CA GLU A 417 10.52 -27.99 -10.34
C GLU A 417 10.43 -26.60 -10.99
N ILE A 418 9.43 -25.81 -10.62
CA ILE A 418 9.22 -24.46 -11.14
C ILE A 418 9.77 -23.44 -10.16
N GLU A 419 10.78 -22.70 -10.59
CA GLU A 419 11.34 -21.56 -9.85
C GLU A 419 10.94 -20.25 -10.52
N VAL A 420 10.47 -19.28 -9.73
CA VAL A 420 10.19 -17.93 -10.17
C VAL A 420 10.90 -16.95 -9.24
N GLU A 421 11.88 -16.22 -9.78
CA GLU A 421 12.70 -15.30 -8.98
C GLU A 421 12.04 -13.93 -8.82
N TYR A 422 11.49 -13.37 -9.89
CA TYR A 422 10.87 -12.06 -9.88
C TYR A 422 9.41 -12.15 -10.29
N PRO A 423 8.46 -11.55 -9.51
CA PRO A 423 7.07 -11.48 -9.93
C PRO A 423 6.91 -10.54 -11.13
N ILE A 424 5.83 -10.71 -11.89
CA ILE A 424 5.57 -9.91 -13.11
C ILE A 424 5.53 -8.39 -12.85
N GLY A 425 5.20 -7.97 -11.65
CA GLY A 425 5.19 -6.55 -11.24
C GLY A 425 6.53 -5.98 -10.79
N HIS A 426 7.60 -6.79 -10.81
CA HIS A 426 8.94 -6.33 -10.48
C HIS A 426 9.54 -5.47 -11.59
N ARG A 427 10.39 -4.48 -11.25
CA ARG A 427 11.04 -3.57 -12.22
C ARG A 427 11.68 -4.31 -13.39
N ARG A 428 12.32 -5.45 -13.15
CA ARG A 428 12.98 -6.29 -14.18
C ARG A 428 12.02 -6.92 -15.19
N ARG A 429 10.71 -6.99 -14.86
CA ARG A 429 9.66 -7.58 -15.71
C ARG A 429 8.58 -6.56 -16.11
N ARG A 430 8.82 -5.27 -15.98
CA ARG A 430 7.82 -4.22 -16.28
C ARG A 430 7.32 -4.26 -17.72
N ASN A 431 8.17 -4.57 -18.69
CA ASN A 431 7.75 -4.69 -20.09
C ASN A 431 6.68 -5.78 -20.29
N GLU A 432 6.74 -6.85 -19.51
CA GLU A 432 5.69 -7.89 -19.49
C GLU A 432 4.50 -7.44 -18.63
N GLY A 433 4.78 -6.77 -17.51
CA GLY A 433 3.82 -6.46 -16.48
C GLY A 433 2.88 -5.32 -16.81
N ILE A 434 3.38 -4.21 -17.38
CA ILE A 434 2.55 -3.03 -17.64
C ILE A 434 1.33 -3.34 -18.55
N PRO A 435 1.42 -4.08 -19.66
CA PRO A 435 0.24 -4.43 -20.45
C PRO A 435 -0.79 -5.28 -19.67
N VAL A 436 -0.35 -6.07 -18.69
CA VAL A 436 -1.25 -6.86 -17.84
C VAL A 436 -1.89 -5.98 -16.78
N LEU A 437 -1.13 -5.02 -16.20
CA LEU A 437 -1.65 -4.02 -15.27
C LEU A 437 -2.74 -3.16 -15.92
N GLU A 438 -2.53 -2.73 -17.15
CA GLU A 438 -3.52 -1.97 -17.91
C GLU A 438 -4.81 -2.77 -18.15
N LYS A 439 -4.70 -4.07 -18.46
CA LYS A 439 -5.87 -4.97 -18.57
C LYS A 439 -6.56 -5.16 -17.22
N LYS A 440 -5.80 -5.31 -16.13
CA LYS A 440 -6.35 -5.35 -14.76
C LYS A 440 -7.14 -4.08 -14.46
N PHE A 441 -6.60 -2.91 -14.82
CA PHE A 441 -7.30 -1.63 -14.64
C PHE A 441 -8.63 -1.60 -15.38
N LEU A 442 -8.65 -1.95 -16.68
CA LEU A 442 -9.87 -2.00 -17.47
C LEU A 442 -10.89 -2.99 -16.89
N SER A 443 -10.45 -4.17 -16.48
CA SER A 443 -11.32 -5.16 -15.83
C SER A 443 -11.95 -4.60 -14.55
N ASN A 444 -11.16 -3.91 -13.74
CA ASN A 444 -11.62 -3.31 -12.49
C ASN A 444 -12.57 -2.12 -12.72
N LEU A 445 -12.39 -1.32 -13.77
CA LEU A 445 -13.34 -0.28 -14.16
C LEU A 445 -14.73 -0.87 -14.44
N LYS A 446 -14.77 -2.00 -15.15
CA LYS A 446 -16.03 -2.69 -15.54
C LYS A 446 -16.80 -3.30 -14.36
N THR A 447 -16.20 -3.35 -13.17
CA THR A 447 -16.94 -3.76 -11.95
C THR A 447 -17.90 -2.67 -11.44
N VAL A 448 -17.70 -1.40 -11.86
CA VAL A 448 -18.47 -0.25 -11.39
C VAL A 448 -19.16 0.50 -12.52
N PHE A 449 -18.50 0.64 -13.66
CA PHE A 449 -18.99 1.41 -14.81
C PHE A 449 -19.39 0.49 -15.95
N ASP A 450 -20.30 0.97 -16.81
CA ASP A 450 -20.62 0.29 -18.07
C ASP A 450 -19.41 0.26 -19.03
N ASP A 451 -19.53 -0.54 -20.10
CA ASP A 451 -18.45 -0.73 -21.05
C ASP A 451 -18.01 0.58 -21.73
N ASP A 452 -18.93 1.45 -22.11
CA ASP A 452 -18.62 2.71 -22.81
C ASP A 452 -17.84 3.67 -21.90
N LYS A 453 -18.29 3.85 -20.65
CA LYS A 453 -17.61 4.69 -19.66
C LYS A 453 -16.25 4.10 -19.26
N SER A 454 -16.17 2.78 -19.09
CA SER A 454 -14.92 2.09 -18.78
C SER A 454 -13.87 2.28 -19.87
N GLU A 455 -14.25 2.11 -21.14
CA GLU A 455 -13.35 2.32 -22.29
C GLU A 455 -12.94 3.79 -22.45
N LEU A 456 -13.84 4.73 -22.14
CA LEU A 456 -13.51 6.17 -22.14
C LEU A 456 -12.45 6.47 -21.07
N ILE A 457 -12.67 6.08 -19.82
CA ILE A 457 -11.74 6.30 -18.72
C ILE A 457 -10.40 5.65 -19.04
N TYR A 458 -10.42 4.40 -19.51
CA TYR A 458 -9.22 3.66 -19.87
C TYR A 458 -8.37 4.42 -20.90
N LYS A 459 -8.96 4.90 -22.00
CA LYS A 459 -8.25 5.63 -23.05
C LYS A 459 -7.69 6.98 -22.56
N GLU A 460 -8.47 7.72 -21.78
CA GLU A 460 -8.03 9.02 -21.26
C GLU A 460 -6.87 8.85 -20.25
N PHE A 461 -6.90 7.81 -19.42
CA PHE A 461 -5.91 7.63 -18.36
C PHE A 461 -4.61 6.96 -18.83
N LEU A 462 -4.64 6.21 -19.93
CA LEU A 462 -3.42 5.67 -20.51
C LEU A 462 -2.60 6.69 -21.30
N ASP A 463 -3.24 7.73 -21.83
CA ASP A 463 -2.57 8.81 -22.52
C ASP A 463 -1.95 9.77 -21.49
N PHE A 464 -0.63 9.77 -21.39
CA PHE A 464 0.11 10.52 -20.36
C PHE A 464 -0.19 12.02 -20.43
N ASP A 465 -0.15 12.62 -21.62
CA ASP A 465 -0.34 14.07 -21.80
C ASP A 465 -1.77 14.51 -21.46
N LYS A 466 -2.75 13.70 -21.87
CA LYS A 466 -4.14 13.94 -21.54
C LYS A 466 -4.38 13.83 -20.04
N LEU A 467 -3.93 12.74 -19.43
CA LEU A 467 -4.10 12.51 -18.01
C LEU A 467 -3.44 13.63 -17.17
N THR A 468 -2.19 13.94 -17.43
CA THR A 468 -1.45 14.92 -16.64
C THR A 468 -1.95 16.35 -16.77
N SER A 469 -2.53 16.69 -17.94
CA SER A 469 -3.17 18.00 -18.17
C SER A 469 -4.59 18.12 -17.61
N MET A 470 -5.24 17.00 -17.27
CA MET A 470 -6.60 16.98 -16.74
C MET A 470 -6.67 17.64 -15.35
N SER A 471 -7.73 18.41 -15.11
CA SER A 471 -7.98 18.94 -13.76
C SER A 471 -8.39 17.82 -12.80
N VAL A 472 -8.01 17.95 -11.52
CA VAL A 472 -8.43 16.99 -10.47
C VAL A 472 -9.95 16.89 -10.38
N VAL A 473 -10.66 18.00 -10.58
CA VAL A 473 -12.14 18.01 -10.52
C VAL A 473 -12.75 17.22 -11.68
N ASP A 474 -12.23 17.33 -12.90
CA ASP A 474 -12.74 16.58 -14.05
C ASP A 474 -12.37 15.10 -13.94
N PHE A 475 -11.16 14.81 -13.48
CA PHE A 475 -10.73 13.46 -13.16
C PHE A 475 -11.66 12.77 -12.15
N GLN A 476 -11.97 13.43 -11.05
CA GLN A 476 -12.86 12.90 -10.02
C GLN A 476 -14.31 12.75 -10.52
N LYS A 477 -14.80 13.66 -11.39
CA LYS A 477 -16.12 13.53 -12.03
C LYS A 477 -16.20 12.30 -12.95
N LEU A 478 -15.13 11.99 -13.70
CA LEU A 478 -15.10 10.79 -14.53
C LEU A 478 -15.23 9.52 -13.69
N LEU A 479 -14.63 9.49 -12.51
CA LEU A 479 -14.64 8.37 -11.58
C LEU A 479 -15.87 8.32 -10.64
N SER A 480 -16.78 9.30 -10.67
CA SER A 480 -17.99 9.33 -9.84
C SER A 480 -19.18 8.62 -10.51
N LEU A 481 -20.11 8.11 -9.67
CA LEU A 481 -21.43 7.58 -10.10
C LEU A 481 -22.43 8.71 -10.32
#